data_a85613f850ae7ddf142b4f5801efc33a
#
_entry.id   a85613f850ae7ddf142b4f5801efc33a
#
_cell.length_a   1.000
_cell.length_b   1.000
_cell.length_c   1.000
_cell.angle_alpha   90.00
_cell.angle_beta   90.00
_cell.angle_gamma   90.00
#
_symmetry.space_group_name_H-M   'P 1'
#
loop_
_entity.id
_entity.type
_entity.pdbx_description
1 polymer ?
#
loop_
_entity_poly.entity_id
_entity_poly.type
_entity_poly.pdbx_seq_one_letter_code
_entity_poly.pdbx_strand_id
1 'polypeptide(L)'
;MSKPRGISADIQSPRTKLLYFIYSAPNSRIRAEPGVKSSICSALGYKSDGHFHYDWNYLLSAGMIEEKQGHYLVTDEGKKEFALHSTASRSNSIMVIIGIAMVFFTFSLELGIVPIISVTFFGIALIVIGSVFLIIGRRNRPELSLEAKVLLKELNHR
;
A
#
# COMPACT_ATOMS: atom_id res chain seq x y z
N MET A 1 -26.94 4.02 -12.67
CA MET A 1 -25.48 3.85 -12.80
C MET A 1 -25.02 2.98 -11.65
N SER A 2 -24.63 1.73 -11.92
CA SER A 2 -24.09 0.84 -10.90
C SER A 2 -22.70 1.33 -10.50
N LYS A 3 -22.50 1.55 -9.20
CA LYS A 3 -21.20 1.87 -8.61
C LYS A 3 -20.18 0.82 -9.08
N PRO A 4 -19.04 1.19 -9.66
CA PRO A 4 -18.01 0.22 -10.02
C PRO A 4 -17.62 -0.54 -8.75
N ARG A 5 -17.65 -1.86 -8.83
CA ARG A 5 -17.13 -2.73 -7.76
C ARG A 5 -15.66 -2.38 -7.60
N GLY A 6 -15.21 -2.20 -6.35
CA GLY A 6 -13.81 -1.94 -6.03
C GLY A 6 -12.88 -2.94 -6.72
N ILE A 7 -11.60 -2.63 -6.75
CA ILE A 7 -10.57 -3.52 -7.26
C ILE A 7 -10.73 -4.90 -6.63
N SER A 8 -10.53 -5.93 -7.43
CA SER A 8 -10.54 -7.33 -7.01
C SER A 8 -9.89 -7.49 -5.62
N ALA A 9 -10.51 -8.31 -4.77
CA ALA A 9 -9.93 -8.70 -3.48
C ALA A 9 -8.52 -9.32 -3.60
N ASP A 10 -8.10 -9.66 -4.81
CA ASP A 10 -6.76 -10.16 -5.10
C ASP A 10 -5.76 -9.00 -5.27
N ILE A 11 -5.00 -8.77 -4.20
CA ILE A 11 -3.95 -7.76 -4.10
C ILE A 11 -2.83 -7.98 -5.15
N GLN A 12 -2.62 -9.23 -5.59
CA GLN A 12 -1.60 -9.59 -6.57
C GLN A 12 -2.12 -9.53 -8.00
N SER A 13 -3.37 -9.13 -8.23
CA SER A 13 -3.92 -9.01 -9.59
C SER A 13 -3.12 -7.98 -10.42
N PRO A 14 -2.98 -8.20 -11.73
CA PRO A 14 -2.28 -7.25 -12.61
C PRO A 14 -2.82 -5.83 -12.51
N ARG A 15 -4.14 -5.69 -12.40
CA ARG A 15 -4.82 -4.40 -12.24
C ARG A 15 -4.44 -3.69 -10.93
N THR A 16 -4.38 -4.41 -9.82
CA THR A 16 -3.96 -3.84 -8.53
C THR A 16 -2.50 -3.43 -8.58
N LYS A 17 -1.64 -4.23 -9.22
CA LYS A 17 -0.22 -3.90 -9.44
C LYS A 17 -0.06 -2.65 -10.30
N LEU A 18 -0.87 -2.49 -11.34
CA LEU A 18 -0.87 -1.31 -12.21
C LEU A 18 -1.24 -0.05 -11.44
N LEU A 19 -2.33 -0.07 -10.68
CA LEU A 19 -2.71 1.08 -9.84
C LEU A 19 -1.65 1.37 -8.78
N TYR A 20 -1.09 0.33 -8.16
CA TYR A 20 -0.04 0.48 -7.15
C TYR A 20 1.26 1.04 -7.74
N PHE A 21 1.59 0.68 -8.98
CA PHE A 21 2.72 1.24 -9.70
C PHE A 21 2.59 2.76 -9.85
N ILE A 22 1.44 3.25 -10.32
CA ILE A 22 1.19 4.69 -10.47
C ILE A 22 1.16 5.38 -9.10
N TYR A 23 0.54 4.75 -8.11
CA TYR A 23 0.50 5.27 -6.72
C TYR A 23 1.89 5.41 -6.10
N SER A 24 2.81 4.49 -6.40
CA SER A 24 4.19 4.48 -5.88
C SER A 24 5.11 5.49 -6.56
N ALA A 25 4.65 6.09 -7.68
CA ALA A 25 5.39 7.15 -8.34
C ALA A 25 5.39 8.44 -7.49
N PRO A 26 6.38 9.33 -7.66
CA PRO A 26 6.44 10.60 -6.95
C PRO A 26 5.16 11.41 -7.09
N ASN A 27 4.63 11.85 -5.96
CA ASN A 27 3.34 12.56 -5.90
C ASN A 27 2.17 11.75 -6.53
N SER A 28 2.29 10.41 -6.61
CA SER A 28 1.32 9.51 -7.25
C SER A 28 0.96 9.94 -8.68
N ARG A 29 1.96 10.36 -9.47
CA ARG A 29 1.80 10.82 -10.85
C ARG A 29 2.93 10.34 -11.75
N ILE A 30 2.60 10.09 -13.01
CA ILE A 30 3.54 9.69 -14.08
C ILE A 30 3.30 10.58 -15.28
N ARG A 31 4.35 11.09 -15.94
CA ARG A 31 4.22 11.85 -17.19
C ARG A 31 3.57 11.00 -18.28
N ALA A 32 2.63 11.59 -19.01
CA ALA A 32 1.96 10.97 -20.15
C ALA A 32 2.82 11.14 -21.42
N GLU A 33 4.02 10.55 -21.42
CA GLU A 33 4.92 10.57 -22.58
C GLU A 33 4.61 9.42 -23.56
N PRO A 34 4.90 9.58 -24.87
CA PRO A 34 4.80 8.47 -25.81
C PRO A 34 5.65 7.28 -25.35
N GLY A 35 5.08 6.08 -25.40
CA GLY A 35 5.77 4.85 -24.99
C GLY A 35 5.72 4.50 -23.50
N VAL A 36 5.35 5.43 -22.60
CA VAL A 36 5.28 5.17 -21.15
C VAL A 36 4.32 4.02 -20.85
N LYS A 37 3.15 3.96 -21.49
CA LYS A 37 2.21 2.86 -21.31
C LYS A 37 2.81 1.52 -21.69
N SER A 38 3.53 1.46 -22.80
CA SER A 38 4.21 0.23 -23.26
C SER A 38 5.32 -0.20 -22.30
N SER A 39 6.10 0.75 -21.78
CA SER A 39 7.12 0.47 -20.76
C SER A 39 6.52 -0.07 -19.48
N ILE A 40 5.40 0.49 -19.03
CA ILE A 40 4.67 0.00 -17.84
C ILE A 40 4.10 -1.40 -18.09
N CYS A 41 3.52 -1.64 -19.27
CA CYS A 41 3.00 -2.94 -19.68
C CYS A 41 4.07 -4.03 -19.57
N SER A 42 5.24 -3.78 -20.16
CA SER A 42 6.39 -4.70 -20.10
C SER A 42 6.90 -4.89 -18.67
N ALA A 43 7.14 -3.80 -17.93
CA ALA A 43 7.70 -3.85 -16.60
C ALA A 43 6.80 -4.56 -15.58
N LEU A 44 5.48 -4.50 -15.74
CA LEU A 44 4.51 -5.22 -14.92
C LEU A 44 4.27 -6.67 -15.38
N GLY A 45 4.89 -7.09 -16.48
CA GLY A 45 4.79 -8.46 -16.99
C GLY A 45 3.41 -8.81 -17.56
N TYR A 46 2.72 -7.85 -18.19
CA TYR A 46 1.48 -8.16 -18.89
C TYR A 46 1.76 -9.05 -20.10
N LYS A 47 0.96 -10.11 -20.25
CA LYS A 47 1.11 -11.08 -21.36
C LYS A 47 0.66 -10.55 -22.71
N SER A 48 -0.17 -9.50 -22.73
CA SER A 48 -0.65 -8.86 -23.95
C SER A 48 -1.02 -7.41 -23.71
N ASP A 49 -0.81 -6.57 -24.71
CA ASP A 49 -1.20 -5.16 -24.70
C ASP A 49 -2.72 -4.98 -24.53
N GLY A 50 -3.52 -5.88 -25.11
CA GLY A 50 -4.98 -5.84 -24.98
C GLY A 50 -5.44 -5.97 -23.52
N HIS A 51 -4.82 -6.86 -22.75
CA HIS A 51 -5.13 -7.03 -21.32
C HIS A 51 -4.69 -5.80 -20.50
N PHE A 52 -3.53 -5.24 -20.81
CA PHE A 52 -3.07 -3.99 -20.20
C PHE A 52 -4.04 -2.83 -20.49
N HIS A 53 -4.42 -2.65 -21.76
CA HIS A 53 -5.37 -1.59 -22.17
C HIS A 53 -6.74 -1.77 -21.52
N TYR A 54 -7.22 -3.01 -21.37
CA TYR A 54 -8.46 -3.29 -20.66
C TYR A 54 -8.39 -2.84 -19.20
N ASP A 55 -7.33 -3.21 -18.47
CA ASP A 55 -7.14 -2.82 -17.06
C ASP A 55 -6.92 -1.31 -16.93
N TRP A 56 -6.17 -0.69 -17.85
CA TRP A 56 -5.97 0.75 -17.89
C TRP A 56 -7.28 1.51 -18.05
N ASN A 57 -8.08 1.13 -19.05
CA ASN A 57 -9.38 1.76 -19.32
C ASN A 57 -10.38 1.52 -18.17
N TYR A 58 -10.30 0.36 -17.52
CA TYR A 58 -11.09 0.09 -16.32
C TYR A 58 -10.74 1.07 -15.20
N LEU A 59 -9.46 1.29 -14.92
CA LEU A 59 -9.03 2.23 -13.88
C LEU A 59 -9.46 3.67 -14.19
N LEU A 60 -9.42 4.09 -15.47
CA LEU A 60 -9.93 5.38 -15.92
C LEU A 60 -11.45 5.47 -15.73
N SER A 61 -12.20 4.49 -16.20
CA SER A 61 -13.67 4.48 -16.10
C SER A 61 -14.19 4.37 -14.67
N ALA A 62 -13.43 3.70 -13.80
CA ALA A 62 -13.70 3.61 -12.37
C ALA A 62 -13.30 4.89 -11.61
N GLY A 63 -12.69 5.86 -12.29
CA GLY A 63 -12.23 7.11 -11.67
C GLY A 63 -11.07 6.93 -10.70
N MET A 64 -10.32 5.82 -10.78
CA MET A 64 -9.18 5.55 -9.89
C MET A 64 -7.90 6.22 -10.36
N ILE A 65 -7.77 6.42 -11.67
CA ILE A 65 -6.73 7.22 -12.31
C ILE A 65 -7.38 8.27 -13.21
N GLU A 66 -6.70 9.37 -13.40
CA GLU A 66 -7.10 10.42 -14.34
C GLU A 66 -5.90 10.91 -15.15
N GLU A 67 -6.16 11.44 -16.33
CA GLU A 67 -5.17 12.14 -17.13
C GLU A 67 -5.41 13.64 -17.01
N LYS A 68 -4.43 14.36 -16.47
CA LYS A 68 -4.53 15.82 -16.25
C LYS A 68 -3.19 16.47 -16.49
N GLN A 69 -3.18 17.53 -17.27
CA GLN A 69 -1.98 18.33 -17.57
C GLN A 69 -0.79 17.49 -18.07
N GLY A 70 -1.05 16.49 -18.93
CA GLY A 70 -0.01 15.62 -19.46
C GLY A 70 0.58 14.64 -18.44
N HIS A 71 -0.15 14.33 -17.38
CA HIS A 71 0.24 13.34 -16.37
C HIS A 71 -0.92 12.39 -16.09
N TYR A 72 -0.58 11.14 -15.82
CA TYR A 72 -1.48 10.17 -15.22
C TYR A 72 -1.37 10.25 -13.71
N LEU A 73 -2.49 10.49 -13.05
CA LEU A 73 -2.60 10.75 -11.61
C LEU A 73 -3.49 9.71 -10.97
N VAL A 74 -3.12 9.25 -9.76
CA VAL A 74 -4.03 8.47 -8.93
C VAL A 74 -4.97 9.44 -8.22
N THR A 75 -6.27 9.25 -8.42
CA THR A 75 -7.31 10.05 -7.78
C THR A 75 -7.45 9.70 -6.30
N ASP A 76 -8.25 10.48 -5.56
CA ASP A 76 -8.52 10.18 -4.16
C ASP A 76 -9.31 8.88 -3.98
N GLU A 77 -10.13 8.49 -4.96
CA GLU A 77 -10.79 7.16 -4.98
C GLU A 77 -9.75 6.04 -5.14
N GLY A 78 -8.79 6.19 -6.07
CA GLY A 78 -7.70 5.24 -6.22
C GLY A 78 -6.78 5.16 -4.99
N LYS A 79 -6.53 6.28 -4.31
CA LYS A 79 -5.76 6.31 -3.06
C LYS A 79 -6.48 5.61 -1.91
N LYS A 80 -7.81 5.70 -1.83
CA LYS A 80 -8.62 5.03 -0.79
C LYS A 80 -8.43 3.52 -0.81
N GLU A 81 -8.26 2.91 -1.99
CA GLU A 81 -7.99 1.47 -2.09
C GLU A 81 -6.73 1.05 -1.32
N PHE A 82 -5.71 1.90 -1.30
CA PHE A 82 -4.47 1.64 -0.54
C PHE A 82 -4.49 2.27 0.86
N ALA A 83 -5.28 3.32 1.09
CA ALA A 83 -5.35 3.99 2.38
C ALA A 83 -5.87 3.05 3.48
N LEU A 84 -6.83 2.18 3.17
CA LEU A 84 -7.32 1.17 4.10
C LEU A 84 -6.18 0.26 4.58
N HIS A 85 -5.30 -0.18 3.68
CA HIS A 85 -4.15 -1.01 4.03
C HIS A 85 -3.05 -0.20 4.73
N SER A 86 -2.85 1.05 4.35
CA SER A 86 -1.87 1.96 4.96
C SER A 86 -2.30 2.37 6.37
N THR A 87 -3.58 2.68 6.57
CA THR A 87 -4.12 3.06 7.88
C THR A 87 -4.05 1.90 8.87
N ALA A 88 -4.38 0.70 8.44
CA ALA A 88 -4.22 -0.50 9.26
C ALA A 88 -2.74 -0.69 9.67
N SER A 89 -1.80 -0.54 8.75
CA SER A 89 -0.36 -0.66 9.05
C SER A 89 0.12 0.41 10.05
N ARG A 90 -0.38 1.65 9.96
CA ARG A 90 -0.02 2.73 10.89
C ARG A 90 -0.60 2.50 12.28
N SER A 91 -1.85 2.07 12.36
CA SER A 91 -2.50 1.72 13.64
C SER A 91 -1.77 0.58 14.35
N ASN A 92 -1.35 -0.44 13.60
CA ASN A 92 -0.62 -1.58 14.15
C ASN A 92 0.78 -1.19 14.66
N SER A 93 1.46 -0.25 14.00
CA SER A 93 2.74 0.30 14.49
C SER A 93 2.56 1.06 15.80
N ILE A 94 1.47 1.82 15.94
CA ILE A 94 1.14 2.54 17.17
C ILE A 94 0.90 1.54 18.31
N MET A 95 0.19 0.44 18.07
CA MET A 95 -0.04 -0.60 19.08
C MET A 95 1.28 -1.21 19.59
N VAL A 96 2.24 -1.48 18.70
CA VAL A 96 3.57 -1.98 19.09
C VAL A 96 4.31 -0.97 19.95
N ILE A 97 4.30 0.31 19.57
CA ILE A 97 4.96 1.39 20.32
C ILE A 97 4.34 1.53 21.72
N ILE A 98 3.02 1.52 21.82
CA ILE A 98 2.31 1.59 23.12
C ILE A 98 2.68 0.37 23.97
N GLY A 99 2.70 -0.83 23.39
CA GLY A 99 3.08 -2.05 24.11
C GLY A 99 4.50 -1.97 24.68
N ILE A 100 5.47 -1.50 23.88
CA ILE A 100 6.85 -1.29 24.32
C ILE A 100 6.90 -0.25 25.45
N ALA A 101 6.21 0.88 25.30
CA ALA A 101 6.16 1.92 26.33
C ALA A 101 5.57 1.40 27.65
N MET A 102 4.53 0.55 27.58
CA MET A 102 3.94 -0.06 28.78
C MET A 102 4.90 -1.00 29.47
N VAL A 103 5.67 -1.81 28.73
CA VAL A 103 6.69 -2.69 29.32
C VAL A 103 7.81 -1.88 29.97
N PHE A 104 8.31 -0.83 29.30
CA PHE A 104 9.32 0.06 29.89
C PHE A 104 8.81 0.78 31.12
N PHE A 105 7.57 1.26 31.11
CA PHE A 105 6.96 1.94 32.25
C PHE A 105 6.88 1.03 33.47
N THR A 106 6.51 -0.25 33.29
CA THR A 106 6.47 -1.22 34.40
C THR A 106 7.83 -1.54 34.98
N PHE A 107 8.87 -1.59 34.14
CA PHE A 107 10.26 -1.75 34.62
C PHE A 107 10.78 -0.53 35.39
N SER A 108 10.25 0.66 35.08
CA SER A 108 10.65 1.91 35.76
C SER A 108 9.95 2.14 37.10
N LEU A 109 8.83 1.45 37.34
CA LEU A 109 8.09 1.53 38.59
C LEU A 109 8.46 0.34 39.48
N GLU A 110 9.32 0.52 40.46
CA GLU A 110 9.63 -0.47 41.51
C GLU A 110 8.46 -0.63 42.50
N LEU A 111 7.21 -0.66 42.03
CA LEU A 111 6.02 -0.71 42.84
C LEU A 111 5.43 -2.13 42.91
N GLY A 112 4.87 -2.43 44.11
CA GLY A 112 4.28 -3.71 44.57
C GLY A 112 3.49 -4.54 43.53
N ILE A 113 3.78 -5.71 43.55
CA ILE A 113 3.70 -6.97 42.79
C ILE A 113 2.49 -7.19 41.85
N VAL A 114 1.24 -6.94 42.26
CA VAL A 114 0.07 -7.44 41.48
C VAL A 114 -0.31 -6.57 40.28
N PRO A 115 -0.41 -5.26 40.34
CA PRO A 115 -0.78 -4.44 39.17
C PRO A 115 0.30 -4.42 38.09
N ILE A 116 1.58 -4.58 38.46
CA ILE A 116 2.73 -4.60 37.53
C ILE A 116 2.67 -5.81 36.61
N ILE A 117 2.38 -6.98 37.14
CA ILE A 117 2.30 -8.22 36.35
C ILE A 117 1.22 -8.09 35.27
N SER A 118 0.05 -7.57 35.62
CA SER A 118 -1.05 -7.39 34.66
C SER A 118 -0.72 -6.41 33.54
N VAL A 119 -0.08 -5.29 33.86
CA VAL A 119 0.32 -4.27 32.88
C VAL A 119 1.42 -4.82 31.96
N THR A 120 2.38 -5.59 32.52
CA THR A 120 3.45 -6.21 31.72
C THR A 120 2.89 -7.24 30.75
N PHE A 121 1.99 -8.13 31.20
CA PHE A 121 1.32 -9.09 30.33
C PHE A 121 0.53 -8.40 29.22
N PHE A 122 -0.20 -7.34 29.51
CA PHE A 122 -0.95 -6.58 28.53
C PHE A 122 -0.03 -5.90 27.51
N GLY A 123 1.10 -5.32 27.94
CA GLY A 123 2.12 -4.75 27.07
C GLY A 123 2.72 -5.78 26.12
N ILE A 124 3.09 -6.96 26.62
CA ILE A 124 3.61 -8.06 25.79
C ILE A 124 2.56 -8.51 24.77
N ALA A 125 1.30 -8.69 25.20
CA ALA A 125 0.21 -9.06 24.30
C ALA A 125 0.04 -8.04 23.16
N LEU A 126 0.09 -6.73 23.44
CA LEU A 126 0.03 -5.68 22.43
C LEU A 126 1.20 -5.73 21.45
N ILE A 127 2.43 -6.00 21.93
CA ILE A 127 3.61 -6.15 21.08
C ILE A 127 3.42 -7.33 20.12
N VAL A 128 2.99 -8.49 20.64
CA VAL A 128 2.78 -9.69 19.84
C VAL A 128 1.69 -9.46 18.79
N ILE A 129 0.52 -9.00 19.19
CA ILE A 129 -0.61 -8.74 18.29
C ILE A 129 -0.22 -7.70 17.23
N GLY A 130 0.36 -6.57 17.64
CA GLY A 130 0.79 -5.52 16.74
C GLY A 130 1.86 -5.99 15.74
N SER A 131 2.81 -6.83 16.19
CA SER A 131 3.84 -7.41 15.32
C SER A 131 3.26 -8.36 14.28
N VAL A 132 2.32 -9.23 14.68
CA VAL A 132 1.61 -10.14 13.76
C VAL A 132 0.86 -9.32 12.70
N PHE A 133 0.13 -8.30 13.09
CA PHE A 133 -0.58 -7.42 12.15
C PHE A 133 0.36 -6.64 11.24
N LEU A 134 1.55 -6.21 11.71
CA LEU A 134 2.56 -5.57 10.88
C LEU A 134 3.09 -6.52 9.80
N ILE A 135 3.36 -7.78 10.17
CA ILE A 135 3.82 -8.80 9.23
C ILE A 135 2.75 -9.07 8.17
N ILE A 136 1.49 -9.27 8.60
CA ILE A 136 0.36 -9.47 7.70
C ILE A 136 0.18 -8.26 6.79
N GLY A 137 0.23 -7.04 7.33
CA GLY A 137 0.09 -5.79 6.56
C GLY A 137 1.20 -5.60 5.52
N ARG A 138 2.45 -6.02 5.80
CA ARG A 138 3.53 -6.03 4.81
C ARG A 138 3.30 -7.05 3.70
N ARG A 139 2.81 -8.23 4.05
CA ARG A 139 2.51 -9.31 3.09
C ARG A 139 1.34 -8.95 2.17
N ASN A 140 0.46 -8.07 2.60
CA ASN A 140 -0.73 -7.62 1.86
C ASN A 140 -0.45 -6.42 0.94
N ARG A 141 0.79 -6.08 0.63
CA ARG A 141 1.11 -5.07 -0.38
C ARG A 141 1.36 -5.74 -1.73
N PRO A 142 0.91 -5.12 -2.84
CA PRO A 142 1.27 -5.62 -4.17
C PRO A 142 2.79 -5.63 -4.33
N GLU A 143 3.34 -6.76 -4.75
CA GLU A 143 4.77 -6.88 -5.03
C GLU A 143 5.03 -6.45 -6.48
N LEU A 144 5.77 -5.36 -6.64
CA LEU A 144 6.28 -4.93 -7.93
C LEU A 144 7.53 -5.73 -8.31
N SER A 145 7.62 -6.12 -9.57
CA SER A 145 8.80 -6.74 -10.15
C SER A 145 10.02 -5.83 -10.00
N LEU A 146 11.21 -6.41 -10.12
CA LEU A 146 12.45 -5.63 -10.11
C LEU A 146 12.46 -4.59 -11.26
N GLU A 147 12.01 -4.99 -12.43
CA GLU A 147 11.90 -4.14 -13.62
C GLU A 147 10.95 -2.96 -13.39
N ALA A 148 9.80 -3.18 -12.74
CA ALA A 148 8.87 -2.11 -12.39
C ALA A 148 9.49 -1.12 -11.39
N LYS A 149 10.28 -1.60 -10.44
CA LYS A 149 10.98 -0.72 -9.49
C LYS A 149 12.07 0.11 -10.16
N VAL A 150 12.82 -0.48 -11.11
CA VAL A 150 13.83 0.23 -11.90
C VAL A 150 13.16 1.30 -12.76
N LEU A 151 12.08 0.96 -13.46
CA LEU A 151 11.33 1.91 -14.28
C LEU A 151 10.77 3.08 -13.45
N LEU A 152 10.23 2.81 -12.25
CA LEU A 152 9.79 3.88 -11.33
C LEU A 152 10.93 4.82 -10.97
N LYS A 153 12.14 4.29 -10.75
CA LYS A 153 13.31 5.11 -10.44
C LYS A 153 13.73 5.97 -11.64
N GLU A 154 13.69 5.43 -12.84
CA GLU A 154 13.99 6.17 -14.07
C GLU A 154 12.99 7.29 -14.33
N LEU A 155 11.69 6.99 -14.18
CA LEU A 155 10.62 7.99 -14.34
C LEU A 155 10.68 9.11 -13.28
N ASN A 156 11.32 8.86 -12.15
CA ASN A 156 11.54 9.85 -11.10
C ASN A 156 12.70 10.81 -11.39
N HIS A 157 13.65 10.41 -12.23
CA HIS A 157 14.82 11.22 -12.56
C HIS A 157 14.64 12.07 -13.83
N ARG A 158 13.53 11.89 -14.56
CA ARG A 158 13.14 12.71 -15.71
C ARG A 158 12.15 13.80 -15.32
#